data_e7d74bdc2c0d2a1ee2b1b42d813587c7
#
_entry.id   e7d74bdc2c0d2a1ee2b1b42d813587c7
#
_cell.length_a   1.000
_cell.length_b   1.000
_cell.length_c   1.000
_cell.angle_alpha   90.00
_cell.angle_beta   90.00
_cell.angle_gamma   90.00
#
_symmetry.space_group_name_H-M   'P 1'
#
loop_
_entity.id
_entity.type
_entity.pdbx_description
1 polymer ?
#
loop_
_entity_poly.entity_id
_entity_poly.type
_entity_poly.pdbx_seq_one_letter_code
_entity_poly.pdbx_strand_id
1 'polypeptide(L)'
;MKKLSTGISNFREIIENDYIYVDKTKTIYELIDDNFTCMLVKPKGFGKSLLISTMKEIFEGNKELFKGLYIYDKWDWTNKYNVIHLDFKKINYETPEKLEQSLYDFLVKIADKYEIELWGTLLNSNFSFLIEDIHKKTDKKVVVLIDGYDKPTIDSIENIELAKEILSDLFSFFTVLKASGKHLKFVFLTGVTKSFETSIFSGFNNVFDLTTHYQYPNICGFTQDEFESYYFEYINKFSKDKNIETRKLIDLINRWYGGYSWNGKDFLINPKSAFSFISTAKFDNYWFENSKTPFLIDLIKNNQEEVEELIQNKQTYVSDINNLEIERIDVNQFLLQNGFLSLKKEKRAKSLQTYYEVYIPNREVKKSLNEIIAK
;
A
#
# COMPACT_ATOMS: atom_id res chain seq x y z
N MET A 1 -19.94 -21.80 -0.90
CA MET A 1 -18.63 -21.09 -0.81
C MET A 1 -18.71 -19.81 -1.63
N LYS A 2 -18.41 -18.65 -1.04
CA LYS A 2 -18.22 -17.40 -1.79
C LYS A 2 -17.03 -17.51 -2.74
N LYS A 3 -17.02 -16.75 -3.83
CA LYS A 3 -15.93 -16.77 -4.81
C LYS A 3 -14.65 -16.11 -4.26
N LEU A 4 -13.50 -16.53 -4.74
CA LEU A 4 -12.21 -15.92 -4.40
C LEU A 4 -12.03 -14.61 -5.18
N SER A 5 -11.65 -13.53 -4.50
CA SER A 5 -11.41 -12.20 -5.08
C SER A 5 -10.00 -12.03 -5.66
N THR A 6 -9.45 -13.08 -6.28
CA THR A 6 -8.07 -13.08 -6.78
C THR A 6 -7.84 -11.98 -7.83
N GLY A 7 -6.92 -11.05 -7.54
CA GLY A 7 -6.58 -9.96 -8.44
C GLY A 7 -7.56 -8.79 -8.50
N ILE A 8 -8.68 -8.87 -7.77
CA ILE A 8 -9.69 -7.80 -7.74
C ILE A 8 -9.33 -6.81 -6.63
N SER A 9 -9.22 -5.54 -6.97
CA SER A 9 -8.97 -4.44 -6.03
C SER A 9 -10.10 -3.40 -5.98
N ASN A 10 -11.22 -3.67 -6.63
CA ASN A 10 -12.41 -2.83 -6.60
C ASN A 10 -13.41 -3.39 -5.58
N PHE A 11 -13.69 -2.63 -4.52
CA PHE A 11 -14.57 -3.06 -3.44
C PHE A 11 -16.00 -3.32 -3.92
N ARG A 12 -16.56 -2.42 -4.75
CA ARG A 12 -17.90 -2.58 -5.31
C ARG A 12 -18.02 -3.88 -6.09
N GLU A 13 -17.06 -4.17 -6.96
CA GLU A 13 -17.03 -5.39 -7.76
C GLU A 13 -16.98 -6.65 -6.86
N ILE A 14 -16.21 -6.60 -5.77
CA ILE A 14 -16.13 -7.70 -4.80
C ILE A 14 -17.49 -7.96 -4.16
N ILE A 15 -18.18 -6.92 -3.71
CA ILE A 15 -19.47 -7.07 -3.02
C ILE A 15 -20.58 -7.47 -3.99
N GLU A 16 -20.71 -6.79 -5.13
CA GLU A 16 -21.80 -7.03 -6.11
C GLU A 16 -21.72 -8.42 -6.74
N ASN A 17 -20.52 -9.03 -6.83
CA ASN A 17 -20.33 -10.36 -7.40
C ASN A 17 -20.16 -11.48 -6.36
N ASP A 18 -20.44 -11.19 -5.09
CA ASP A 18 -20.37 -12.14 -3.95
C ASP A 18 -19.00 -12.82 -3.80
N TYR A 19 -17.92 -12.04 -3.94
CA TYR A 19 -16.59 -12.49 -3.61
C TYR A 19 -16.32 -12.40 -2.11
N ILE A 20 -15.32 -13.13 -1.61
CA ILE A 20 -14.87 -13.01 -0.22
C ILE A 20 -14.21 -11.64 -0.04
N TYR A 21 -14.68 -10.89 0.93
CA TYR A 21 -14.08 -9.65 1.43
C TYR A 21 -13.71 -9.84 2.91
N VAL A 22 -12.44 -9.68 3.26
CA VAL A 22 -11.99 -9.65 4.65
C VAL A 22 -12.27 -8.27 5.20
N ASP A 23 -13.18 -8.18 6.16
CA ASP A 23 -13.70 -6.90 6.67
C ASP A 23 -12.63 -6.10 7.43
N LYS A 24 -12.18 -5.00 6.84
CA LYS A 24 -11.27 -4.01 7.44
C LYS A 24 -12.02 -2.73 7.85
N THR A 25 -13.35 -2.70 7.72
CA THR A 25 -14.11 -1.46 7.90
C THR A 25 -14.13 -0.95 9.33
N LYS A 26 -13.85 -1.82 10.34
CA LYS A 26 -13.63 -1.36 11.71
C LYS A 26 -12.40 -0.46 11.80
N THR A 27 -11.28 -0.94 11.31
CA THR A 27 -10.01 -0.19 11.34
C THR A 27 -10.09 1.09 10.49
N ILE A 28 -10.80 1.03 9.35
CA ILE A 28 -11.06 2.20 8.51
C ILE A 28 -11.90 3.24 9.27
N TYR A 29 -12.96 2.82 9.95
CA TYR A 29 -13.83 3.70 10.72
C TYR A 29 -13.05 4.45 11.82
N GLU A 30 -12.27 3.71 12.63
CA GLU A 30 -11.41 4.27 13.67
C GLU A 30 -10.38 5.26 13.10
N LEU A 31 -9.81 4.96 11.92
CA LEU A 31 -8.84 5.83 11.27
C LEU A 31 -9.44 7.16 10.76
N ILE A 32 -10.62 7.10 10.14
CA ILE A 32 -11.25 8.28 9.52
C ILE A 32 -11.73 9.28 10.57
N ASP A 33 -12.12 8.80 11.74
CA ASP A 33 -12.61 9.63 12.84
C ASP A 33 -11.47 10.46 13.46
N ASP A 34 -10.28 9.88 13.57
CA ASP A 34 -9.15 10.46 14.30
C ASP A 34 -8.24 11.35 13.46
N ASN A 35 -8.15 11.17 12.12
CA ASN A 35 -7.05 11.69 11.34
C ASN A 35 -7.46 12.43 10.06
N PHE A 36 -6.67 13.49 9.74
CA PHE A 36 -6.90 14.32 8.57
C PHE A 36 -6.07 13.91 7.35
N THR A 37 -4.77 13.68 7.52
CA THR A 37 -3.84 13.25 6.45
C THR A 37 -3.09 12.02 6.89
N CYS A 38 -3.24 10.93 6.16
CA CYS A 38 -2.64 9.64 6.47
C CYS A 38 -1.81 9.11 5.32
N MET A 39 -0.75 8.39 5.66
CA MET A 39 0.08 7.66 4.71
C MET A 39 0.21 6.20 5.13
N LEU A 40 0.17 5.29 4.14
CA LEU A 40 0.40 3.86 4.35
C LEU A 40 1.34 3.29 3.30
N VAL A 41 2.49 2.82 3.73
CA VAL A 41 3.44 2.12 2.88
C VAL A 41 3.44 0.63 3.23
N LYS A 42 3.17 -0.21 2.24
CA LYS A 42 3.20 -1.67 2.35
C LYS A 42 3.67 -2.27 1.01
N PRO A 43 4.28 -3.45 1.00
CA PRO A 43 4.68 -4.11 -0.24
C PRO A 43 3.52 -4.33 -1.21
N LYS A 44 3.83 -4.65 -2.46
CA LYS A 44 2.82 -5.05 -3.46
C LYS A 44 2.03 -6.28 -2.96
N GLY A 45 0.74 -6.36 -3.27
CA GLY A 45 -0.10 -7.53 -2.93
C GLY A 45 -0.74 -7.51 -1.54
N PHE A 46 -0.51 -6.49 -0.70
CA PHE A 46 -1.08 -6.38 0.65
C PHE A 46 -2.49 -5.79 0.71
N GLY A 47 -3.10 -5.38 -0.41
CA GLY A 47 -4.48 -4.90 -0.44
C GLY A 47 -4.66 -3.39 -0.35
N LYS A 48 -3.60 -2.57 -0.55
CA LYS A 48 -3.67 -1.09 -0.51
C LYS A 48 -4.73 -0.49 -1.45
N SER A 49 -4.74 -0.92 -2.70
CA SER A 49 -5.72 -0.43 -3.71
C SER A 49 -7.16 -0.80 -3.33
N LEU A 50 -7.37 -1.99 -2.72
CA LEU A 50 -8.68 -2.38 -2.20
C LEU A 50 -9.09 -1.52 -1.02
N LEU A 51 -8.16 -1.21 -0.11
CA LEU A 51 -8.40 -0.30 1.02
C LEU A 51 -8.86 1.09 0.52
N ILE A 52 -8.16 1.66 -0.47
CA ILE A 52 -8.56 2.94 -1.09
C ILE A 52 -9.93 2.82 -1.75
N SER A 53 -10.19 1.74 -2.49
CA SER A 53 -11.51 1.51 -3.11
C SER A 53 -12.63 1.41 -2.07
N THR A 54 -12.37 0.77 -0.92
CA THR A 54 -13.32 0.67 0.20
C THR A 54 -13.59 2.05 0.80
N MET A 55 -12.54 2.84 1.09
CA MET A 55 -12.67 4.20 1.61
C MET A 55 -13.46 5.10 0.66
N LYS A 56 -13.22 5.00 -0.65
CA LYS A 56 -13.97 5.74 -1.66
C LYS A 56 -15.46 5.49 -1.55
N GLU A 57 -15.90 4.24 -1.48
CA GLU A 57 -17.31 3.88 -1.36
C GLU A 57 -17.93 4.35 -0.04
N ILE A 58 -17.16 4.37 1.08
CA ILE A 58 -17.60 4.91 2.36
C ILE A 58 -17.87 6.42 2.23
N PHE A 59 -16.90 7.18 1.71
CA PHE A 59 -17.03 8.63 1.61
C PHE A 59 -18.08 9.07 0.58
N GLU A 60 -18.27 8.31 -0.49
CA GLU A 60 -19.36 8.56 -1.45
C GLU A 60 -20.75 8.19 -0.90
N GLY A 61 -20.82 7.55 0.28
CA GLY A 61 -22.08 7.23 0.98
C GLY A 61 -22.84 6.06 0.39
N ASN A 62 -22.16 5.08 -0.17
CA ASN A 62 -22.74 3.89 -0.82
C ASN A 62 -23.09 2.80 0.20
N LYS A 63 -23.96 3.10 1.17
CA LYS A 63 -24.31 2.30 2.34
C LYS A 63 -24.57 0.81 2.03
N GLU A 64 -25.37 0.52 1.00
CA GLU A 64 -25.84 -0.83 0.72
C GLU A 64 -24.70 -1.82 0.41
N LEU A 65 -23.55 -1.33 -0.09
CA LEU A 65 -22.35 -2.16 -0.31
C LEU A 65 -21.74 -2.69 0.99
N PHE A 66 -22.06 -2.06 2.13
CA PHE A 66 -21.48 -2.39 3.44
C PHE A 66 -22.40 -3.25 4.31
N LYS A 67 -23.52 -3.73 3.77
CA LYS A 67 -24.45 -4.57 4.53
C LYS A 67 -23.75 -5.81 5.07
N GLY A 68 -23.83 -5.97 6.39
CA GLY A 68 -23.17 -7.09 7.10
C GLY A 68 -21.70 -6.86 7.44
N LEU A 69 -21.12 -5.69 7.10
CA LEU A 69 -19.80 -5.28 7.53
C LEU A 69 -19.88 -4.36 8.76
N TYR A 70 -18.79 -4.28 9.53
CA TYR A 70 -18.75 -3.55 10.81
C TYR A 70 -19.26 -2.10 10.70
N ILE A 71 -18.90 -1.39 9.64
CA ILE A 71 -19.19 0.05 9.47
C ILE A 71 -20.65 0.35 9.15
N TYR A 72 -21.44 -0.68 8.73
CA TYR A 72 -22.80 -0.47 8.22
C TYR A 72 -23.70 0.33 9.16
N ASP A 73 -23.67 0.03 10.47
CA ASP A 73 -24.48 0.67 11.51
C ASP A 73 -23.69 1.73 12.32
N LYS A 74 -22.45 2.04 11.96
CA LYS A 74 -21.57 2.95 12.68
C LYS A 74 -21.35 4.28 11.97
N TRP A 75 -21.25 4.26 10.65
CA TRP A 75 -20.99 5.44 9.83
C TRP A 75 -22.25 6.26 9.62
N ASP A 76 -22.11 7.59 9.65
CA ASP A 76 -23.19 8.50 9.26
C ASP A 76 -23.28 8.60 7.73
N TRP A 77 -24.08 7.75 7.13
CA TRP A 77 -24.29 7.66 5.68
C TRP A 77 -25.03 8.86 5.07
N THR A 78 -25.53 9.78 5.88
CA THR A 78 -26.14 11.04 5.39
C THR A 78 -25.06 12.02 4.92
N ASN A 79 -23.85 11.93 5.49
CA ASN A 79 -22.68 12.71 5.13
C ASN A 79 -21.96 12.06 3.94
N LYS A 80 -22.25 12.59 2.74
CA LYS A 80 -21.53 12.21 1.51
C LYS A 80 -20.47 13.25 1.19
N TYR A 81 -19.31 12.81 0.78
CA TYR A 81 -18.18 13.66 0.44
C TYR A 81 -17.84 13.56 -1.05
N ASN A 82 -17.21 14.61 -1.58
CA ASN A 82 -16.65 14.57 -2.92
C ASN A 82 -15.31 13.86 -2.89
N VAL A 83 -15.14 12.80 -3.69
CA VAL A 83 -13.91 12.02 -3.69
C VAL A 83 -13.12 12.25 -4.98
N ILE A 84 -11.88 12.71 -4.83
CA ILE A 84 -10.83 12.69 -5.86
C ILE A 84 -9.97 11.47 -5.61
N HIS A 85 -9.98 10.51 -6.54
CA HIS A 85 -9.18 9.29 -6.44
C HIS A 85 -8.16 9.24 -7.57
N LEU A 86 -6.90 9.50 -7.26
CA LEU A 86 -5.76 9.45 -8.17
C LEU A 86 -5.06 8.09 -8.05
N ASP A 87 -5.06 7.33 -9.14
CA ASP A 87 -4.39 6.03 -9.25
C ASP A 87 -3.21 6.14 -10.22
N PHE A 88 -1.98 6.13 -9.69
CA PHE A 88 -0.75 6.26 -10.49
C PHE A 88 -0.49 5.10 -11.46
N LYS A 89 -1.23 3.99 -11.37
CA LYS A 89 -1.20 2.94 -12.41
C LYS A 89 -1.82 3.39 -13.72
N LYS A 90 -2.60 4.49 -13.72
CA LYS A 90 -3.30 5.06 -14.87
C LYS A 90 -2.66 6.34 -15.39
N ILE A 91 -1.58 6.79 -14.78
CA ILE A 91 -0.83 8.00 -15.13
C ILE A 91 0.37 7.59 -15.98
N ASN A 92 0.62 8.30 -17.08
CA ASN A 92 1.86 8.16 -17.84
C ASN A 92 2.93 9.07 -17.22
N TYR A 93 4.09 8.52 -16.89
CA TYR A 93 5.22 9.21 -16.27
C TYR A 93 6.57 8.85 -16.93
N GLU A 94 6.54 8.45 -18.21
CA GLU A 94 7.76 8.12 -18.94
C GLU A 94 8.74 9.31 -19.07
N THR A 95 8.20 10.53 -19.08
CA THR A 95 8.94 11.79 -18.97
C THR A 95 8.19 12.78 -18.08
N PRO A 96 8.87 13.83 -17.55
CA PRO A 96 8.22 14.89 -16.76
C PRO A 96 7.03 15.52 -17.48
N GLU A 97 7.17 15.81 -18.79
CA GLU A 97 6.09 16.42 -19.59
C GLU A 97 4.87 15.48 -19.73
N LYS A 98 5.11 14.16 -19.89
CA LYS A 98 4.02 13.17 -19.94
C LYS A 98 3.35 13.02 -18.57
N LEU A 99 4.11 13.11 -17.50
CA LEU A 99 3.56 13.13 -16.14
C LEU A 99 2.66 14.34 -15.94
N GLU A 100 3.15 15.53 -16.26
CA GLU A 100 2.40 16.78 -16.16
C GLU A 100 1.10 16.72 -16.98
N GLN A 101 1.20 16.33 -18.26
CA GLN A 101 0.03 16.19 -19.14
C GLN A 101 -0.98 15.19 -18.62
N SER A 102 -0.54 14.01 -18.15
CA SER A 102 -1.45 12.98 -17.65
C SER A 102 -2.14 13.39 -16.34
N LEU A 103 -1.44 14.13 -15.48
CA LEU A 103 -2.03 14.70 -14.28
C LEU A 103 -3.04 15.81 -14.64
N TYR A 104 -2.72 16.65 -15.63
CA TYR A 104 -3.66 17.65 -16.12
C TYR A 104 -4.94 17.01 -16.69
N ASP A 105 -4.79 16.00 -17.55
CA ASP A 105 -5.92 15.24 -18.11
C ASP A 105 -6.78 14.58 -17.01
N PHE A 106 -6.13 14.13 -15.93
CA PHE A 106 -6.83 13.62 -14.76
C PHE A 106 -7.65 14.74 -14.08
N LEU A 107 -7.08 15.93 -13.88
CA LEU A 107 -7.80 17.06 -13.29
C LEU A 107 -8.97 17.50 -14.17
N VAL A 108 -8.83 17.53 -15.51
CA VAL A 108 -9.91 17.83 -16.46
C VAL A 108 -11.07 16.86 -16.26
N LYS A 109 -10.83 15.55 -16.19
CA LYS A 109 -11.89 14.56 -15.96
C LYS A 109 -12.64 14.78 -14.64
N ILE A 110 -11.93 15.21 -13.59
CA ILE A 110 -12.58 15.54 -12.32
C ILE A 110 -13.38 16.83 -12.44
N ALA A 111 -12.83 17.84 -13.09
CA ALA A 111 -13.47 19.13 -13.32
C ALA A 111 -14.79 18.94 -14.11
N ASP A 112 -14.76 18.17 -15.19
CA ASP A 112 -15.94 17.81 -16.00
C ASP A 112 -17.04 17.14 -15.16
N LYS A 113 -16.66 16.17 -14.29
CA LYS A 113 -17.61 15.50 -13.39
C LYS A 113 -18.38 16.47 -12.49
N TYR A 114 -17.73 17.55 -12.10
CA TYR A 114 -18.32 18.59 -11.24
C TYR A 114 -18.73 19.83 -12.01
N GLU A 115 -18.64 19.84 -13.35
CA GLU A 115 -18.95 20.99 -14.22
C GLU A 115 -18.21 22.26 -13.74
N ILE A 116 -16.89 22.14 -13.55
CA ILE A 116 -15.97 23.19 -13.13
C ILE A 116 -14.99 23.43 -14.28
N GLU A 117 -14.71 24.70 -14.59
CA GLU A 117 -13.70 25.09 -15.55
C GLU A 117 -12.32 25.23 -14.86
N LEU A 118 -11.28 24.64 -15.43
CA LEU A 118 -9.92 24.86 -14.96
C LEU A 118 -9.37 26.16 -15.58
N TRP A 119 -8.93 27.08 -14.75
CA TRP A 119 -8.49 28.41 -15.17
C TRP A 119 -7.06 28.77 -14.75
N GLY A 120 -6.37 27.88 -14.04
CA GLY A 120 -4.98 28.04 -13.65
C GLY A 120 -4.03 27.80 -14.81
N THR A 121 -2.86 28.46 -14.80
CA THR A 121 -1.80 28.27 -15.79
C THR A 121 -0.84 27.13 -15.43
N LEU A 122 -0.76 26.77 -14.16
CA LEU A 122 0.10 25.71 -13.65
C LEU A 122 -0.72 24.53 -13.14
N LEU A 123 -0.19 23.32 -13.26
CA LEU A 123 -0.83 22.08 -12.83
C LEU A 123 -1.21 22.11 -11.35
N ASN A 124 -0.30 22.51 -10.48
CA ASN A 124 -0.53 22.61 -9.03
C ASN A 124 -1.61 23.65 -8.69
N SER A 125 -1.64 24.79 -9.39
CA SER A 125 -2.70 25.81 -9.22
C SER A 125 -4.06 25.26 -9.61
N ASN A 126 -4.16 24.55 -10.74
CA ASN A 126 -5.40 23.90 -11.18
C ASN A 126 -5.90 22.88 -10.16
N PHE A 127 -5.01 22.11 -9.53
CA PHE A 127 -5.40 21.15 -8.51
C PHE A 127 -5.93 21.82 -7.25
N SER A 128 -5.27 22.92 -6.80
CA SER A 128 -5.74 23.70 -5.65
C SER A 128 -7.10 24.33 -5.90
N PHE A 129 -7.29 24.99 -7.05
CA PHE A 129 -8.57 25.62 -7.43
C PHE A 129 -9.69 24.60 -7.57
N LEU A 130 -9.39 23.45 -8.21
CA LEU A 130 -10.37 22.37 -8.35
C LEU A 130 -10.90 21.89 -6.99
N ILE A 131 -10.02 21.67 -5.99
CA ILE A 131 -10.42 21.28 -4.63
C ILE A 131 -11.31 22.37 -4.00
N GLU A 132 -10.91 23.63 -4.11
CA GLU A 132 -11.67 24.75 -3.57
C GLU A 132 -13.03 24.90 -4.24
N ASP A 133 -13.10 24.84 -5.58
CA ASP A 133 -14.30 25.03 -6.36
C ASP A 133 -15.31 23.87 -6.20
N ILE A 134 -14.82 22.62 -6.09
CA ILE A 134 -15.68 21.48 -5.72
C ILE A 134 -16.33 21.74 -4.36
N HIS A 135 -15.55 22.16 -3.35
CA HIS A 135 -16.08 22.45 -2.02
C HIS A 135 -17.11 23.59 -2.07
N LYS A 136 -16.81 24.71 -2.74
CA LYS A 136 -17.72 25.85 -2.86
C LYS A 136 -19.03 25.49 -3.60
N LYS A 137 -18.92 24.73 -4.71
CA LYS A 137 -20.07 24.34 -5.53
C LYS A 137 -21.02 23.38 -4.82
N THR A 138 -20.49 22.47 -4.01
CA THR A 138 -21.25 21.37 -3.39
C THR A 138 -21.55 21.58 -1.91
N ASP A 139 -20.95 22.57 -1.28
CA ASP A 139 -20.95 22.81 0.18
C ASP A 139 -20.46 21.57 0.98
N LYS A 140 -19.62 20.73 0.37
CA LYS A 140 -19.06 19.53 0.98
C LYS A 140 -17.56 19.49 0.80
N LYS A 141 -16.84 19.25 1.91
CA LYS A 141 -15.39 19.07 1.86
C LYS A 141 -14.98 17.91 0.95
N VAL A 142 -13.78 18.02 0.41
CA VAL A 142 -13.21 17.05 -0.53
C VAL A 142 -12.39 16.01 0.22
N VAL A 143 -12.47 14.76 -0.22
CA VAL A 143 -11.59 13.65 0.17
C VAL A 143 -10.64 13.37 -0.97
N VAL A 144 -9.34 13.29 -0.69
CA VAL A 144 -8.32 12.97 -1.69
C VAL A 144 -7.69 11.61 -1.34
N LEU A 145 -7.82 10.66 -2.25
CA LEU A 145 -7.27 9.30 -2.13
C LEU A 145 -6.24 9.07 -3.23
N ILE A 146 -5.00 8.72 -2.86
CA ILE A 146 -3.88 8.57 -3.80
C ILE A 146 -3.30 7.15 -3.69
N ASP A 147 -3.38 6.38 -4.77
CA ASP A 147 -2.83 5.01 -4.86
C ASP A 147 -1.52 4.98 -5.63
N GLY A 148 -0.44 4.60 -4.94
CA GLY A 148 0.88 4.41 -5.54
C GLY A 148 1.63 5.72 -5.81
N TYR A 149 1.65 6.64 -4.84
CA TYR A 149 2.28 7.95 -4.98
C TYR A 149 3.77 7.90 -5.35
N ASP A 150 4.46 6.85 -4.96
CA ASP A 150 5.88 6.62 -5.16
C ASP A 150 6.21 5.91 -6.49
N LYS A 151 5.19 5.34 -7.14
CA LYS A 151 5.37 4.51 -8.34
C LYS A 151 6.14 5.21 -9.48
N PRO A 152 5.85 6.46 -9.85
CA PRO A 152 6.58 7.13 -10.93
C PRO A 152 8.08 7.22 -10.65
N THR A 153 8.46 7.59 -9.43
CA THR A 153 9.87 7.74 -9.04
C THR A 153 10.59 6.40 -8.96
N ILE A 154 9.94 5.37 -8.37
CA ILE A 154 10.53 4.03 -8.24
C ILE A 154 10.69 3.34 -9.60
N ASP A 155 9.72 3.46 -10.49
CA ASP A 155 9.83 2.87 -11.81
C ASP A 155 10.89 3.57 -12.70
N SER A 156 11.27 4.81 -12.37
CA SER A 156 12.31 5.59 -13.06
C SER A 156 13.68 5.50 -12.39
N ILE A 157 13.85 4.73 -11.33
CA ILE A 157 15.02 4.75 -10.44
C ILE A 157 16.34 4.32 -11.12
N GLU A 158 16.27 3.59 -12.24
CA GLU A 158 17.44 3.23 -13.05
C GLU A 158 18.07 4.48 -13.73
N ASN A 159 17.28 5.52 -13.94
CA ASN A 159 17.74 6.84 -14.36
C ASN A 159 17.53 7.85 -13.23
N ILE A 160 18.57 8.05 -12.42
CA ILE A 160 18.54 8.88 -11.20
C ILE A 160 18.10 10.31 -11.49
N GLU A 161 18.55 10.92 -12.59
CA GLU A 161 18.18 12.30 -12.94
C GLU A 161 16.69 12.39 -13.28
N LEU A 162 16.17 11.46 -14.08
CA LEU A 162 14.74 11.38 -14.38
C LEU A 162 13.90 11.15 -13.09
N ALA A 163 14.36 10.26 -12.22
CA ALA A 163 13.67 9.98 -10.95
C ALA A 163 13.60 11.23 -10.05
N LYS A 164 14.66 12.05 -10.03
CA LYS A 164 14.70 13.32 -9.30
C LYS A 164 13.75 14.37 -9.88
N GLU A 165 13.72 14.52 -11.20
CA GLU A 165 12.82 15.46 -11.89
C GLU A 165 11.37 15.07 -11.60
N ILE A 166 10.99 13.81 -11.79
CA ILE A 166 9.66 13.28 -11.47
C ILE A 166 9.31 13.51 -10.00
N LEU A 167 10.25 13.28 -9.07
CA LEU A 167 10.05 13.52 -7.65
C LEU A 167 9.77 14.99 -7.36
N SER A 168 10.49 15.90 -7.98
CA SER A 168 10.29 17.35 -7.85
C SER A 168 8.90 17.78 -8.32
N ASP A 169 8.45 17.25 -9.46
CA ASP A 169 7.12 17.54 -10.00
C ASP A 169 6.01 17.00 -9.10
N LEU A 170 6.16 15.78 -8.60
CA LEU A 170 5.21 15.19 -7.63
C LEU A 170 5.18 15.99 -6.32
N PHE A 171 6.35 16.44 -5.83
CA PHE A 171 6.42 17.31 -4.66
C PHE A 171 5.60 18.59 -4.87
N SER A 172 5.84 19.28 -6.00
CA SER A 172 5.10 20.49 -6.38
C SER A 172 3.58 20.23 -6.46
N PHE A 173 3.18 19.11 -7.07
CA PHE A 173 1.79 18.72 -7.23
C PHE A 173 1.11 18.42 -5.87
N PHE A 174 1.77 17.71 -4.97
CA PHE A 174 1.18 17.34 -3.68
C PHE A 174 1.20 18.46 -2.63
N THR A 175 2.11 19.44 -2.76
CA THR A 175 2.23 20.54 -1.79
C THR A 175 0.94 21.34 -1.67
N VAL A 176 0.10 21.40 -2.71
CA VAL A 176 -1.18 22.10 -2.68
C VAL A 176 -2.18 21.51 -1.68
N LEU A 177 -2.08 20.23 -1.37
CA LEU A 177 -2.98 19.57 -0.42
C LEU A 177 -2.88 20.19 0.98
N LYS A 178 -1.68 20.64 1.38
CA LYS A 178 -1.49 21.39 2.63
C LYS A 178 -2.22 22.73 2.60
N ALA A 179 -2.03 23.48 1.54
CA ALA A 179 -2.66 24.81 1.39
C ALA A 179 -4.19 24.70 1.30
N SER A 180 -4.71 23.61 0.75
CA SER A 180 -6.13 23.33 0.58
C SER A 180 -6.82 22.78 1.84
N GLY A 181 -6.15 22.70 2.98
CA GLY A 181 -6.63 22.02 4.20
C GLY A 181 -8.03 22.41 4.67
N LYS A 182 -8.41 23.70 4.55
CA LYS A 182 -9.78 24.18 4.91
C LYS A 182 -10.89 23.55 4.04
N HIS A 183 -10.57 23.10 2.83
CA HIS A 183 -11.48 22.49 1.87
C HIS A 183 -11.46 20.96 1.90
N LEU A 184 -10.50 20.37 2.60
CA LEU A 184 -10.32 18.92 2.69
C LEU A 184 -10.98 18.34 3.95
N LYS A 185 -11.59 17.16 3.82
CA LYS A 185 -12.06 16.32 4.93
C LYS A 185 -11.00 15.31 5.33
N PHE A 186 -10.37 14.66 4.34
CA PHE A 186 -9.44 13.57 4.57
C PHE A 186 -8.51 13.41 3.37
N VAL A 187 -7.26 13.10 3.63
CA VAL A 187 -6.26 12.78 2.61
C VAL A 187 -5.61 11.45 2.96
N PHE A 188 -5.57 10.53 2.01
CA PHE A 188 -4.95 9.22 2.21
C PHE A 188 -4.05 8.85 1.04
N LEU A 189 -2.78 8.57 1.36
CA LEU A 189 -1.78 8.20 0.37
C LEU A 189 -1.29 6.78 0.60
N THR A 190 -1.14 6.01 -0.47
CA THR A 190 -0.48 4.69 -0.38
C THR A 190 0.69 4.58 -1.34
N GLY A 191 1.71 3.85 -0.89
CA GLY A 191 2.91 3.56 -1.66
C GLY A 191 3.53 2.20 -1.31
N VAL A 192 4.62 1.88 -1.95
CA VAL A 192 5.48 0.73 -1.65
C VAL A 192 6.70 1.15 -0.84
N THR A 193 7.21 2.35 -1.10
CA THR A 193 8.41 2.88 -0.45
C THR A 193 8.12 4.20 0.25
N LYS A 194 8.88 4.48 1.30
CA LYS A 194 8.92 5.77 2.00
C LYS A 194 10.02 6.69 1.44
N SER A 195 10.53 6.37 0.28
CA SER A 195 11.76 6.91 -0.28
C SER A 195 11.76 8.41 -0.52
N PHE A 196 10.67 9.13 -0.24
CA PHE A 196 10.59 10.54 -0.60
C PHE A 196 9.81 11.32 0.45
N GLU A 197 9.65 10.72 1.64
CA GLU A 197 8.84 11.28 2.71
C GLU A 197 9.34 12.66 3.14
N THR A 198 10.65 12.82 3.24
CA THR A 198 11.27 14.11 3.61
C THR A 198 11.08 15.19 2.55
N SER A 199 10.98 14.83 1.25
CA SER A 199 10.77 15.79 0.17
C SER A 199 9.29 16.02 -0.13
N ILE A 200 8.49 14.97 -0.34
CA ILE A 200 7.07 15.12 -0.69
C ILE A 200 6.24 15.62 0.52
N PHE A 201 6.56 15.16 1.73
CA PHE A 201 5.75 15.45 2.92
C PHE A 201 6.34 16.49 3.87
N SER A 202 7.55 17.00 3.63
CA SER A 202 8.08 18.15 4.39
C SER A 202 7.16 19.38 4.30
N GLY A 203 6.39 19.45 3.23
CA GLY A 203 5.30 20.42 3.04
C GLY A 203 4.05 20.17 3.89
N PHE A 204 3.79 18.95 4.37
CA PHE A 204 2.62 18.64 5.19
C PHE A 204 2.96 18.76 6.68
N ASN A 205 2.21 19.56 7.42
CA ASN A 205 2.25 19.51 8.88
C ASN A 205 1.44 18.28 9.32
N ASN A 206 2.08 17.34 10.03
CA ASN A 206 1.42 16.20 10.66
C ASN A 206 0.79 15.16 9.69
N VAL A 207 1.58 14.58 8.79
CA VAL A 207 1.16 13.32 8.13
C VAL A 207 1.20 12.19 9.16
N PHE A 208 0.08 11.52 9.33
CA PHE A 208 -0.03 10.38 10.23
C PHE A 208 0.43 9.10 9.50
N ASP A 209 1.64 8.65 9.79
CA ASP A 209 2.21 7.46 9.19
C ASP A 209 1.68 6.18 9.84
N LEU A 210 0.89 5.43 9.09
CA LEU A 210 0.28 4.17 9.50
C LEU A 210 1.22 2.97 9.34
N THR A 211 2.33 3.11 8.64
CA THR A 211 3.16 1.98 8.20
C THR A 211 3.63 1.10 9.34
N THR A 212 4.10 1.73 10.43
CA THR A 212 4.59 1.04 11.64
C THR A 212 3.73 1.32 12.87
N HIS A 213 2.58 2.01 12.68
CA HIS A 213 1.76 2.45 13.81
C HIS A 213 1.10 1.29 14.54
N TYR A 214 1.20 1.28 15.86
CA TYR A 214 0.77 0.17 16.72
C TYR A 214 -0.75 -0.07 16.75
N GLN A 215 -1.57 0.95 16.44
CA GLN A 215 -3.04 0.84 16.42
C GLN A 215 -3.56 0.26 15.11
N TYR A 216 -2.79 0.35 14.01
CA TYR A 216 -3.24 -0.02 12.67
C TYR A 216 -2.37 -1.10 12.00
N PRO A 217 -1.86 -2.12 12.74
CA PRO A 217 -0.88 -3.06 12.21
C PRO A 217 -1.47 -3.92 11.08
N ASN A 218 -2.77 -4.19 11.14
CA ASN A 218 -3.50 -5.10 10.24
C ASN A 218 -4.48 -4.38 9.30
N ILE A 219 -4.34 -3.07 9.09
CA ILE A 219 -5.17 -2.31 8.14
C ILE A 219 -5.08 -2.87 6.72
N CYS A 220 -3.94 -3.44 6.35
CA CYS A 220 -3.70 -4.24 5.15
C CYS A 220 -3.04 -5.57 5.52
N GLY A 221 -3.17 -6.58 4.65
CA GLY A 221 -2.73 -7.94 4.94
C GLY A 221 -3.79 -8.73 5.71
N PHE A 222 -3.56 -10.01 5.94
CA PHE A 222 -4.42 -10.86 6.76
C PHE A 222 -3.72 -11.26 8.04
N THR A 223 -4.43 -11.14 9.17
CA THR A 223 -4.03 -11.88 10.36
C THR A 223 -4.30 -13.38 10.14
N GLN A 224 -3.69 -14.23 10.96
CA GLN A 224 -3.96 -15.66 10.88
C GLN A 224 -5.45 -15.96 11.15
N ASP A 225 -6.04 -15.33 12.16
CA ASP A 225 -7.45 -15.53 12.52
C ASP A 225 -8.40 -15.09 11.39
N GLU A 226 -8.13 -13.94 10.75
CA GLU A 226 -8.90 -13.51 9.58
C GLU A 226 -8.77 -14.53 8.45
N PHE A 227 -7.56 -14.97 8.14
CA PHE A 227 -7.34 -15.93 7.07
C PHE A 227 -8.04 -17.25 7.35
N GLU A 228 -7.93 -17.79 8.56
CA GLU A 228 -8.61 -19.03 8.96
C GLU A 228 -10.13 -18.86 8.88
N SER A 229 -10.68 -17.75 9.41
CA SER A 229 -12.12 -17.52 9.45
C SER A 229 -12.75 -17.38 8.07
N TYR A 230 -12.20 -16.50 7.23
CA TYR A 230 -12.79 -16.19 5.92
C TYR A 230 -12.54 -17.28 4.86
N TYR A 231 -11.46 -18.06 4.99
CA TYR A 231 -11.08 -19.10 4.02
C TYR A 231 -11.22 -20.52 4.54
N PHE A 232 -11.87 -20.72 5.69
CA PHE A 232 -12.03 -22.00 6.35
C PHE A 232 -12.56 -23.11 5.42
N GLU A 233 -13.59 -22.82 4.64
CA GLU A 233 -14.18 -23.82 3.72
C GLU A 233 -13.18 -24.28 2.65
N TYR A 234 -12.39 -23.36 2.11
CA TYR A 234 -11.34 -23.66 1.12
C TYR A 234 -10.20 -24.47 1.73
N ILE A 235 -9.72 -24.03 2.90
CA ILE A 235 -8.65 -24.71 3.64
C ILE A 235 -9.08 -26.13 4.01
N ASN A 236 -10.29 -26.31 4.50
CA ASN A 236 -10.82 -27.60 4.92
C ASN A 236 -11.04 -28.53 3.73
N LYS A 237 -11.54 -28.02 2.61
CA LYS A 237 -11.64 -28.79 1.37
C LYS A 237 -10.28 -29.30 0.93
N PHE A 238 -9.29 -28.40 0.84
CA PHE A 238 -7.94 -28.77 0.43
C PHE A 238 -7.28 -29.75 1.39
N SER A 239 -7.46 -29.58 2.71
CA SER A 239 -7.02 -30.50 3.76
C SER A 239 -7.51 -31.92 3.50
N LYS A 240 -8.82 -32.08 3.19
CA LYS A 240 -9.42 -33.37 2.84
C LYS A 240 -8.90 -33.95 1.54
N ASP A 241 -8.84 -33.15 0.48
CA ASP A 241 -8.39 -33.54 -0.86
C ASP A 241 -6.93 -34.06 -0.87
N LYS A 242 -6.08 -33.48 -0.01
CA LYS A 242 -4.67 -33.85 0.10
C LYS A 242 -4.35 -34.79 1.29
N ASN A 243 -5.35 -35.16 2.07
CA ASN A 243 -5.19 -35.96 3.29
C ASN A 243 -4.12 -35.36 4.25
N ILE A 244 -4.17 -34.05 4.43
CA ILE A 244 -3.31 -33.28 5.34
C ILE A 244 -4.17 -32.76 6.47
N GLU A 245 -3.75 -32.90 7.71
CA GLU A 245 -4.43 -32.29 8.85
C GLU A 245 -4.55 -30.77 8.67
N THR A 246 -5.75 -30.20 8.88
CA THR A 246 -6.05 -28.77 8.66
C THR A 246 -5.05 -27.87 9.40
N ARG A 247 -4.71 -28.19 10.63
CA ARG A 247 -3.73 -27.43 11.43
C ARG A 247 -2.35 -27.39 10.77
N LYS A 248 -1.87 -28.54 10.32
CA LYS A 248 -0.59 -28.64 9.60
C LYS A 248 -0.61 -27.85 8.29
N LEU A 249 -1.75 -27.85 7.59
CA LEU A 249 -1.90 -27.05 6.37
C LEU A 249 -1.79 -25.55 6.66
N ILE A 250 -2.48 -25.07 7.70
CA ILE A 250 -2.42 -23.66 8.14
C ILE A 250 -0.98 -23.28 8.50
N ASP A 251 -0.29 -24.11 9.28
CA ASP A 251 1.12 -23.89 9.62
C ASP A 251 2.02 -23.83 8.38
N LEU A 252 1.77 -24.66 7.36
CA LEU A 252 2.50 -24.61 6.09
C LEU A 252 2.22 -23.32 5.33
N ILE A 253 0.96 -22.87 5.28
CA ILE A 253 0.58 -21.60 4.63
C ILE A 253 1.28 -20.42 5.33
N ASN A 254 1.29 -20.39 6.65
CA ASN A 254 2.00 -19.37 7.41
C ASN A 254 3.52 -19.39 7.15
N ARG A 255 4.15 -20.57 7.08
CA ARG A 255 5.57 -20.70 6.76
C ARG A 255 5.92 -20.25 5.34
N TRP A 256 4.97 -20.31 4.41
CA TRP A 256 5.17 -19.94 3.02
C TRP A 256 4.84 -18.48 2.74
N TYR A 257 3.77 -17.94 3.34
CA TYR A 257 3.18 -16.64 2.96
C TYR A 257 2.98 -15.69 4.12
N GLY A 258 3.22 -16.12 5.35
CA GLY A 258 3.11 -15.33 6.56
C GLY A 258 4.43 -14.66 6.99
N GLY A 259 4.52 -14.29 8.26
CA GLY A 259 5.71 -13.75 8.88
C GLY A 259 6.00 -12.29 8.58
N TYR A 260 5.10 -11.56 7.91
CA TYR A 260 5.27 -10.14 7.68
C TYR A 260 4.89 -9.33 8.93
N SER A 261 5.77 -8.45 9.37
CA SER A 261 5.53 -7.54 10.48
C SER A 261 6.24 -6.20 10.26
N TRP A 262 5.57 -5.11 10.63
CA TRP A 262 6.12 -3.75 10.58
C TRP A 262 6.30 -3.13 11.97
N ASN A 263 5.94 -3.86 13.04
CA ASN A 263 6.11 -3.45 14.43
C ASN A 263 6.78 -4.52 15.30
N GLY A 264 7.14 -5.67 14.72
CA GLY A 264 7.78 -6.80 15.40
C GLY A 264 6.86 -7.59 16.35
N LYS A 265 5.56 -7.33 16.35
CA LYS A 265 4.57 -7.96 17.24
C LYS A 265 3.42 -8.61 16.50
N ASP A 266 2.84 -7.88 15.55
CA ASP A 266 1.70 -8.32 14.76
C ASP A 266 2.19 -8.92 13.44
N PHE A 267 1.90 -10.20 13.22
CA PHE A 267 2.35 -10.94 12.04
C PHE A 267 1.21 -11.14 11.06
N LEU A 268 1.50 -10.89 9.79
CA LEU A 268 0.52 -10.91 8.72
C LEU A 268 0.89 -11.93 7.64
N ILE A 269 -0.14 -12.40 6.95
CA ILE A 269 -0.05 -13.21 5.74
C ILE A 269 -0.23 -12.29 4.53
N ASN A 270 0.58 -12.50 3.49
CA ASN A 270 0.42 -11.79 2.21
C ASN A 270 -0.87 -12.25 1.50
N PRO A 271 -1.86 -11.35 1.30
CA PRO A 271 -3.13 -11.72 0.68
C PRO A 271 -2.97 -12.30 -0.71
N LYS A 272 -2.12 -11.72 -1.55
CA LYS A 272 -1.93 -12.17 -2.93
C LYS A 272 -1.41 -13.60 -3.01
N SER A 273 -0.37 -13.90 -2.23
CA SER A 273 0.23 -15.24 -2.21
C SER A 273 -0.72 -16.28 -1.62
N ALA A 274 -1.43 -15.92 -0.53
CA ALA A 274 -2.44 -16.78 0.08
C ALA A 274 -3.60 -17.09 -0.89
N PHE A 275 -4.12 -16.08 -1.60
CA PHE A 275 -5.15 -16.29 -2.64
C PHE A 275 -4.67 -17.20 -3.77
N SER A 276 -3.44 -16.95 -4.27
CA SER A 276 -2.87 -17.76 -5.35
C SER A 276 -2.70 -19.20 -4.92
N PHE A 277 -2.26 -19.45 -3.68
CA PHE A 277 -2.21 -20.79 -3.10
C PHE A 277 -3.58 -21.46 -3.06
N ILE A 278 -4.61 -20.77 -2.53
CA ILE A 278 -5.97 -21.33 -2.44
C ILE A 278 -6.51 -21.65 -3.85
N SER A 279 -6.21 -20.81 -4.84
CA SER A 279 -6.69 -21.00 -6.21
C SER A 279 -5.99 -22.16 -6.95
N THR A 280 -4.70 -22.37 -6.69
CA THR A 280 -3.87 -23.33 -7.44
C THR A 280 -3.61 -24.62 -6.68
N ALA A 281 -3.82 -24.63 -5.37
CA ALA A 281 -3.50 -25.71 -4.47
C ALA A 281 -2.01 -26.14 -4.51
N LYS A 282 -1.11 -25.17 -4.81
CA LYS A 282 0.34 -25.41 -4.89
C LYS A 282 1.08 -24.36 -4.07
N PHE A 283 2.17 -24.73 -3.42
CA PHE A 283 3.09 -23.79 -2.79
C PHE A 283 4.12 -23.33 -3.82
N ASP A 284 4.13 -22.04 -4.14
CA ASP A 284 5.06 -21.43 -5.11
C ASP A 284 5.28 -19.95 -4.86
N ASN A 285 6.13 -19.30 -5.68
CA ASN A 285 6.53 -17.88 -5.59
C ASN A 285 5.53 -16.97 -6.32
N TYR A 286 4.35 -16.76 -5.76
CA TYR A 286 3.29 -15.98 -6.40
C TYR A 286 3.50 -14.47 -6.34
N TRP A 287 4.05 -13.99 -5.23
CA TRP A 287 4.24 -12.56 -5.01
C TRP A 287 5.44 -12.03 -5.81
N PHE A 288 6.54 -12.77 -5.82
CA PHE A 288 7.81 -12.35 -6.40
C PHE A 288 7.72 -12.06 -7.90
N GLU A 289 7.06 -12.92 -8.68
CA GLU A 289 6.93 -12.74 -10.13
C GLU A 289 6.34 -11.37 -10.54
N ASN A 290 5.58 -10.74 -9.66
CA ASN A 290 4.98 -9.42 -9.87
C ASN A 290 5.71 -8.28 -9.15
N SER A 291 6.70 -8.60 -8.34
CA SER A 291 7.45 -7.62 -7.52
C SER A 291 8.88 -7.41 -8.01
N LYS A 292 9.41 -8.33 -8.83
CA LYS A 292 10.73 -8.21 -9.43
C LYS A 292 10.75 -7.06 -10.45
N THR A 293 11.75 -6.20 -10.30
CA THR A 293 12.12 -5.18 -11.30
C THR A 293 13.58 -5.41 -11.69
N PRO A 294 14.03 -4.98 -12.88
CA PRO A 294 15.46 -5.08 -13.24
C PRO A 294 16.33 -4.44 -12.16
N PHE A 295 16.00 -3.23 -11.73
CA PHE A 295 16.70 -2.52 -10.67
C PHE A 295 16.87 -3.37 -9.39
N LEU A 296 15.79 -4.01 -8.91
CA LEU A 296 15.85 -4.85 -7.72
C LEU A 296 16.80 -6.04 -7.90
N ILE A 297 16.77 -6.67 -9.08
CA ILE A 297 17.64 -7.80 -9.39
C ILE A 297 19.10 -7.35 -9.37
N ASP A 298 19.42 -6.23 -9.99
CA ASP A 298 20.77 -5.67 -10.03
C ASP A 298 21.24 -5.22 -8.66
N LEU A 299 20.36 -4.59 -7.87
CA LEU A 299 20.67 -4.20 -6.49
C LEU A 299 21.02 -5.43 -5.62
N ILE A 300 20.28 -6.54 -5.73
CA ILE A 300 20.57 -7.78 -5.00
C ILE A 300 21.90 -8.38 -5.47
N LYS A 301 22.16 -8.44 -6.76
CA LYS A 301 23.41 -8.99 -7.31
C LYS A 301 24.64 -8.16 -6.93
N ASN A 302 24.51 -6.83 -6.95
CA ASN A 302 25.60 -5.93 -6.55
C ASN A 302 25.90 -5.99 -5.04
N ASN A 303 24.97 -6.52 -4.23
CA ASN A 303 25.11 -6.69 -2.78
C ASN A 303 24.95 -8.15 -2.37
N GLN A 304 25.46 -9.08 -3.18
CA GLN A 304 25.25 -10.53 -3.02
C GLN A 304 25.66 -11.03 -1.64
N GLU A 305 26.83 -10.63 -1.12
CA GLU A 305 27.34 -11.08 0.18
C GLU A 305 26.38 -10.75 1.32
N GLU A 306 25.84 -9.52 1.36
CA GLU A 306 24.86 -9.09 2.37
C GLU A 306 23.57 -9.91 2.28
N VAL A 307 23.10 -10.17 1.06
CA VAL A 307 21.87 -10.95 0.83
C VAL A 307 22.07 -12.43 1.18
N GLU A 308 23.24 -13.00 0.93
CA GLU A 308 23.57 -14.36 1.36
C GLU A 308 23.62 -14.48 2.89
N GLU A 309 24.11 -13.46 3.59
CA GLU A 309 24.08 -13.39 5.06
C GLU A 309 22.63 -13.40 5.60
N LEU A 310 21.74 -12.66 4.97
CA LEU A 310 20.30 -12.69 5.28
C LEU A 310 19.69 -14.09 5.06
N ILE A 311 20.01 -14.74 3.93
CA ILE A 311 19.53 -16.08 3.60
C ILE A 311 20.03 -17.12 4.62
N GLN A 312 21.24 -16.95 5.16
CA GLN A 312 21.82 -17.76 6.22
C GLN A 312 21.26 -17.43 7.62
N ASN A 313 20.28 -16.51 7.72
CA ASN A 313 19.69 -16.01 8.97
C ASN A 313 20.71 -15.34 9.90
N LYS A 314 21.77 -14.73 9.37
CA LYS A 314 22.64 -13.87 10.18
C LYS A 314 21.84 -12.67 10.68
N GLN A 315 22.17 -12.23 11.89
CA GLN A 315 21.49 -11.11 12.52
C GLN A 315 21.82 -9.82 11.79
N THR A 316 20.81 -9.22 11.18
CA THR A 316 20.93 -8.02 10.35
C THR A 316 20.11 -6.89 10.94
N TYR A 317 20.60 -5.67 10.79
CA TYR A 317 19.97 -4.46 11.31
C TYR A 317 19.84 -3.40 10.22
N VAL A 318 18.75 -2.65 10.28
CA VAL A 318 18.51 -1.45 9.48
C VAL A 318 18.46 -0.25 10.42
N SER A 319 19.21 0.78 10.11
CA SER A 319 19.32 1.99 10.96
C SER A 319 18.16 2.96 10.75
N ASP A 320 17.60 2.98 9.55
CA ASP A 320 16.45 3.83 9.20
C ASP A 320 15.48 3.03 8.34
N ILE A 321 14.20 3.05 8.70
CA ILE A 321 13.11 2.41 7.96
C ILE A 321 12.25 3.42 7.18
N ASN A 322 12.52 4.72 7.35
CA ASN A 322 11.67 5.80 6.89
C ASN A 322 12.25 6.56 5.70
N ASN A 323 13.56 6.53 5.48
CA ASN A 323 14.19 7.40 4.49
C ASN A 323 15.07 6.59 3.53
N LEU A 324 14.60 6.43 2.30
CA LEU A 324 15.36 5.83 1.20
C LEU A 324 15.90 6.96 0.33
N GLU A 325 17.20 7.16 0.30
CA GLU A 325 17.86 8.17 -0.54
C GLU A 325 18.08 7.63 -1.95
N ILE A 326 17.63 8.37 -2.99
CA ILE A 326 17.75 7.93 -4.40
C ILE A 326 19.22 7.78 -4.80
N GLU A 327 20.07 8.66 -4.31
CA GLU A 327 21.50 8.67 -4.66
C GLU A 327 22.29 7.53 -4.00
N ARG A 328 21.78 7.00 -2.87
CA ARG A 328 22.47 5.98 -2.10
C ARG A 328 21.50 5.02 -1.47
N ILE A 329 21.04 4.07 -2.27
CA ILE A 329 20.06 3.07 -1.83
C ILE A 329 20.75 1.99 -1.00
N ASP A 330 20.41 1.90 0.28
CA ASP A 330 20.76 0.78 1.15
C ASP A 330 19.94 -0.45 0.79
N VAL A 331 20.60 -1.58 0.52
CA VAL A 331 19.94 -2.79 0.04
C VAL A 331 18.97 -3.36 1.07
N ASN A 332 19.33 -3.39 2.36
CA ASN A 332 18.49 -3.95 3.40
C ASN A 332 17.25 -3.08 3.65
N GLN A 333 17.40 -1.77 3.58
CA GLN A 333 16.30 -0.82 3.67
C GLN A 333 15.34 -0.98 2.49
N PHE A 334 15.87 -1.06 1.28
CA PHE A 334 15.06 -1.27 0.08
C PHE A 334 14.33 -2.62 0.11
N LEU A 335 15.02 -3.68 0.51
CA LEU A 335 14.43 -5.01 0.69
C LEU A 335 13.32 -5.02 1.74
N LEU A 336 13.50 -4.29 2.86
CA LEU A 336 12.48 -4.16 3.91
C LEU A 336 11.22 -3.48 3.39
N GLN A 337 11.35 -2.34 2.74
CA GLN A 337 10.21 -1.59 2.22
C GLN A 337 9.46 -2.36 1.13
N ASN A 338 10.19 -3.08 0.29
CA ASN A 338 9.61 -3.92 -0.77
C ASN A 338 9.10 -5.29 -0.29
N GLY A 339 9.24 -5.63 1.01
CA GLY A 339 8.68 -6.86 1.60
C GLY A 339 9.54 -8.11 1.46
N PHE A 340 10.81 -7.97 1.09
CA PHE A 340 11.78 -9.08 1.17
C PHE A 340 12.30 -9.29 2.59
N LEU A 341 12.22 -8.25 3.41
CA LEU A 341 12.51 -8.32 4.83
C LEU A 341 11.28 -7.92 5.66
N SER A 342 11.32 -8.25 6.92
CA SER A 342 10.29 -7.97 7.90
C SER A 342 10.94 -7.54 9.20
N LEU A 343 10.25 -6.71 10.00
CA LEU A 343 10.74 -6.26 11.30
C LEU A 343 10.57 -7.36 12.34
N LYS A 344 11.62 -7.64 13.08
CA LYS A 344 11.61 -8.55 14.22
C LYS A 344 11.42 -7.81 15.53
N LYS A 345 12.21 -6.76 15.75
CA LYS A 345 12.13 -5.89 16.92
C LYS A 345 12.91 -4.60 16.74
N GLU A 346 12.47 -3.57 17.43
CA GLU A 346 13.22 -2.34 17.64
C GLU A 346 14.28 -2.55 18.72
N LYS A 347 15.49 -2.01 18.52
CA LYS A 347 16.56 -1.94 19.52
C LYS A 347 17.04 -0.50 19.64
N ARG A 348 17.27 -0.05 20.87
CA ARG A 348 17.87 1.25 21.15
C ARG A 348 19.30 1.04 21.62
N ALA A 349 20.24 1.67 20.94
CA ALA A 349 21.63 1.71 21.39
C ALA A 349 21.80 2.67 22.59
N LYS A 350 22.92 2.55 23.30
CA LYS A 350 23.28 3.50 24.39
C LYS A 350 23.39 4.94 23.89
N SER A 351 23.64 5.15 22.60
CA SER A 351 23.67 6.46 21.91
C SER A 351 22.30 7.04 21.60
N LEU A 352 21.19 6.46 22.07
CA LEU A 352 19.79 6.77 21.72
C LEU A 352 19.43 6.51 20.26
N GLN A 353 20.34 5.99 19.45
CA GLN A 353 20.06 5.61 18.07
C GLN A 353 19.20 4.34 18.03
N THR A 354 18.14 4.38 17.25
CA THR A 354 17.25 3.24 17.05
C THR A 354 17.75 2.38 15.89
N TYR A 355 17.74 1.07 16.09
CA TYR A 355 18.02 0.06 15.06
C TYR A 355 16.90 -0.94 15.02
N TYR A 356 16.61 -1.45 13.84
CA TYR A 356 15.57 -2.44 13.60
C TYR A 356 16.20 -3.76 13.19
N GLU A 357 16.03 -4.79 14.01
CA GLU A 357 16.42 -6.14 13.64
C GLU A 357 15.44 -6.65 12.59
N VAL A 358 15.97 -7.12 11.45
CA VAL A 358 15.19 -7.58 10.30
C VAL A 358 15.46 -9.05 10.00
N TYR A 359 14.56 -9.70 9.27
CA TYR A 359 14.66 -11.10 8.87
C TYR A 359 13.85 -11.36 7.60
N ILE A 360 14.14 -12.47 6.91
CA ILE A 360 13.35 -12.95 5.76
C ILE A 360 12.02 -13.54 6.28
N PRO A 361 10.86 -13.02 5.90
CA PRO A 361 9.59 -13.37 6.54
C PRO A 361 9.16 -14.83 6.35
N ASN A 362 9.46 -15.43 5.21
CA ASN A 362 8.91 -16.73 4.86
C ASN A 362 9.69 -17.48 3.77
N ARG A 363 9.20 -18.67 3.42
CA ARG A 363 9.81 -19.54 2.41
C ARG A 363 9.68 -19.02 0.98
N GLU A 364 8.59 -18.35 0.64
CA GLU A 364 8.40 -17.73 -0.68
C GLU A 364 9.50 -16.71 -0.97
N VAL A 365 9.72 -15.78 -0.03
CA VAL A 365 10.77 -14.76 -0.16
C VAL A 365 12.16 -15.38 -0.17
N LYS A 366 12.43 -16.34 0.72
CA LYS A 366 13.73 -17.01 0.76
C LYS A 366 14.04 -17.73 -0.54
N LYS A 367 13.05 -18.42 -1.12
CA LYS A 367 13.18 -19.09 -2.43
C LYS A 367 13.47 -18.07 -3.52
N SER A 368 12.75 -16.94 -3.51
CA SER A 368 12.92 -15.87 -4.51
C SER A 368 14.30 -15.24 -4.48
N LEU A 369 14.85 -14.95 -3.30
CA LEU A 369 16.22 -14.43 -3.16
C LEU A 369 17.26 -15.43 -3.67
N ASN A 370 17.14 -16.71 -3.32
CA ASN A 370 18.01 -17.75 -3.83
C ASN A 370 17.99 -17.86 -5.36
N GLU A 371 16.80 -17.73 -5.98
CA GLU A 371 16.67 -17.78 -7.44
C GLU A 371 17.29 -16.57 -8.15
N ILE A 372 17.35 -15.39 -7.51
CA ILE A 372 18.04 -14.22 -8.06
C ILE A 372 19.55 -14.41 -8.02
N ILE A 373 20.08 -14.85 -6.87
CA ILE A 373 21.53 -15.02 -6.66
C ILE A 373 22.09 -16.17 -7.53
N ALA A 374 21.31 -17.22 -7.77
CA ALA A 374 21.74 -18.37 -8.57
C ALA A 374 21.77 -18.09 -10.09
N LYS A 375 21.24 -16.99 -10.56
CA LYS A 375 21.22 -16.55 -11.98
C LYS A 375 22.27 -15.47 -12.25
#